data_4399968af6b6157ac620790f30d3a144
#
_entry.id   4399968af6b6157ac620790f30d3a144
#
_cell.length_a   1.000
_cell.length_b   1.000
_cell.length_c   1.000
_cell.angle_alpha   90.00
_cell.angle_beta   90.00
_cell.angle_gamma   90.00
#
_symmetry.space_group_name_H-M   'P 1'
#
loop_
_entity.id
_entity.type
_entity.pdbx_description
1 polymer ?
#
loop_
_entity_poly.entity_id
_entity_poly.type
_entity_poly.pdbx_seq_one_letter_code
_entity_poly.pdbx_strand_id
1 'polypeptide(L)'
;GSGAEYLYGLVVQLLGRDRVYGLEDPGYEKVRQVYAANGAVCELLPMSDDGIDADALSRAQASVLHITPFHSFPTGITTSAAKRSEYLAWAAGRDAILIEDDFDSEFSENKKPLQTLYSMDRRGCVIYVNTFSHSLAPSMRMGYMVLPERLMEQYRQTLGFYSCSVPLFDQYVLARFISQGYFERHLNRLRRQSTWSTFSKNRPLTDLSTVSIRTVFSSSSR
;
A
#
# COMPACT_ATOMS: atom_id res chain seq x y z
N GLY A 1 -5.19 4.97 9.83
CA GLY A 1 -6.47 5.39 9.26
C GLY A 1 -7.36 4.22 8.86
N SER A 2 -8.58 4.50 8.42
CA SER A 2 -9.63 3.52 8.13
C SER A 2 -9.45 2.83 6.75
N GLY A 3 -8.30 2.25 6.52
CA GLY A 3 -7.95 1.52 5.30
C GLY A 3 -7.31 2.40 4.22
N ALA A 4 -6.91 1.76 3.09
CA ALA A 4 -6.14 2.38 2.02
C ALA A 4 -6.84 3.59 1.39
N GLU A 5 -8.12 3.46 1.05
CA GLU A 5 -8.91 4.53 0.40
C GLU A 5 -8.90 5.84 1.20
N TYR A 6 -9.03 5.74 2.53
CA TYR A 6 -8.92 6.89 3.42
C TYR A 6 -7.51 7.48 3.40
N LEU A 7 -6.48 6.63 3.42
CA LEU A 7 -5.08 7.09 3.37
C LEU A 7 -4.75 7.77 2.05
N TYR A 8 -5.24 7.27 0.91
CA TYR A 8 -5.06 7.92 -0.40
C TYR A 8 -5.69 9.31 -0.43
N GLY A 9 -6.88 9.47 0.17
CA GLY A 9 -7.51 10.78 0.31
C GLY A 9 -6.67 11.75 1.15
N LEU A 10 -6.07 11.27 2.24
CA LEU A 10 -5.14 12.08 3.05
C LEU A 10 -3.87 12.44 2.28
N VAL A 11 -3.36 11.54 1.43
CA VAL A 11 -2.19 11.84 0.57
C VAL A 11 -2.49 12.98 -0.39
N VAL A 12 -3.67 13.01 -1.02
CA VAL A 12 -4.07 14.13 -1.89
C VAL A 12 -4.18 15.43 -1.11
N GLN A 13 -4.73 15.38 0.10
CA GLN A 13 -4.82 16.57 0.95
C GLN A 13 -3.45 17.08 1.42
N LEU A 14 -2.51 16.14 1.66
CA LEU A 14 -1.15 16.46 2.07
C LEU A 14 -0.33 17.05 0.92
N LEU A 15 -0.34 16.42 -0.24
CA LEU A 15 0.55 16.75 -1.35
C LEU A 15 -0.02 17.82 -2.29
N GLY A 16 -1.34 17.99 -2.34
CA GLY A 16 -2.03 18.96 -3.18
C GLY A 16 -2.75 18.33 -4.39
N ARG A 17 -3.81 18.99 -4.83
CA ARG A 17 -4.65 18.59 -5.99
C ARG A 17 -4.09 19.09 -7.31
N ASP A 18 -3.22 20.05 -7.28
CA ASP A 18 -2.52 20.68 -8.42
C ASP A 18 -1.38 19.81 -8.96
N ARG A 19 -1.03 18.74 -8.25
CA ARG A 19 -0.06 17.75 -8.70
C ARG A 19 -0.68 16.72 -9.63
N VAL A 20 0.12 16.21 -10.57
CA VAL A 20 -0.25 15.07 -11.41
C VAL A 20 0.20 13.79 -10.72
N TYR A 21 -0.73 12.84 -10.57
CA TYR A 21 -0.51 11.54 -9.93
C TYR A 21 -0.37 10.47 -11.02
N GLY A 22 0.85 9.96 -11.19
CA GLY A 22 1.14 8.84 -12.10
C GLY A 22 0.70 7.52 -11.47
N LEU A 23 0.00 6.70 -12.24
CA LEU A 23 -0.53 5.40 -11.83
C LEU A 23 -0.15 4.32 -12.82
N GLU A 24 0.05 3.11 -12.33
CA GLU A 24 0.26 1.90 -13.15
C GLU A 24 -0.94 1.65 -14.09
N ASP A 25 -0.67 1.30 -15.36
CA ASP A 25 -1.68 0.93 -16.36
C ASP A 25 -1.25 -0.34 -17.13
N PRO A 26 -1.95 -1.46 -16.99
CA PRO A 26 -3.12 -1.65 -16.15
C PRO A 26 -2.79 -1.64 -14.65
N GLY A 27 -3.65 -1.03 -13.85
CA GLY A 27 -3.52 -0.91 -12.41
C GLY A 27 -4.87 -1.07 -11.70
N TYR A 28 -4.87 -0.97 -10.37
CA TYR A 28 -6.10 -1.08 -9.60
C TYR A 28 -6.96 0.18 -9.76
N GLU A 29 -8.01 0.06 -10.56
CA GLU A 29 -8.89 1.18 -10.96
C GLU A 29 -9.44 2.00 -9.78
N LYS A 30 -9.64 1.37 -8.63
CA LYS A 30 -10.13 2.07 -7.43
C LYS A 30 -9.16 3.15 -6.95
N VAL A 31 -7.85 2.97 -7.12
CA VAL A 31 -6.83 3.99 -6.77
C VAL A 31 -7.09 5.25 -7.58
N ARG A 32 -7.27 5.11 -8.91
CA ARG A 32 -7.60 6.22 -9.81
C ARG A 32 -8.90 6.91 -9.41
N GLN A 33 -9.94 6.13 -9.11
CA GLN A 33 -11.24 6.66 -8.70
C GLN A 33 -11.15 7.46 -7.40
N VAL A 34 -10.40 6.97 -6.41
CA VAL A 34 -10.21 7.68 -5.13
C VAL A 34 -9.45 8.99 -5.34
N TYR A 35 -8.39 8.99 -6.14
CA TYR A 35 -7.65 10.20 -6.44
C TYR A 35 -8.51 11.22 -7.20
N ALA A 36 -9.22 10.79 -8.24
CA ALA A 36 -10.12 11.64 -8.99
C ALA A 36 -11.26 12.22 -8.11
N ALA A 37 -11.84 11.39 -7.23
CA ALA A 37 -12.87 11.84 -6.28
C ALA A 37 -12.35 12.89 -5.28
N ASN A 38 -11.03 12.89 -4.99
CA ASN A 38 -10.37 13.90 -4.19
C ASN A 38 -9.88 15.11 -5.02
N GLY A 39 -10.17 15.16 -6.32
CA GLY A 39 -9.85 16.28 -7.22
C GLY A 39 -8.43 16.24 -7.79
N ALA A 40 -7.71 15.13 -7.68
CA ALA A 40 -6.38 14.96 -8.27
C ALA A 40 -6.46 14.60 -9.75
N VAL A 41 -5.51 15.10 -10.54
CA VAL A 41 -5.31 14.71 -11.93
C VAL A 41 -4.45 13.45 -11.99
N CYS A 42 -4.91 12.42 -12.71
CA CYS A 42 -4.19 11.15 -12.85
C CYS A 42 -3.62 11.00 -14.26
N GLU A 43 -2.37 10.56 -14.35
CA GLU A 43 -1.67 10.14 -15.56
C GLU A 43 -1.49 8.61 -15.51
N LEU A 44 -1.99 7.90 -16.54
CA LEU A 44 -1.84 6.46 -16.63
C LEU A 44 -0.52 6.12 -17.34
N LEU A 45 0.31 5.32 -16.71
CA LEU A 45 1.65 4.97 -17.18
C LEU A 45 1.69 3.48 -17.53
N PRO A 46 1.91 3.11 -18.80
CA PRO A 46 1.91 1.72 -19.23
C PRO A 46 2.97 0.91 -18.49
N MET A 47 2.60 -0.36 -18.21
CA MET A 47 3.48 -1.31 -17.53
C MET A 47 4.29 -2.12 -18.53
N SER A 48 5.55 -2.43 -18.14
CA SER A 48 6.43 -3.42 -18.75
C SER A 48 6.48 -4.70 -17.90
N ASP A 49 7.40 -5.61 -18.20
CA ASP A 49 7.51 -6.90 -17.49
C ASP A 49 7.95 -6.80 -16.02
N ASP A 50 8.52 -5.66 -15.59
CA ASP A 50 9.04 -5.48 -14.24
C ASP A 50 8.60 -4.19 -13.54
N GLY A 51 7.62 -3.50 -14.08
CA GLY A 51 7.07 -2.25 -13.55
C GLY A 51 6.65 -1.30 -14.66
N ILE A 52 6.56 -0.01 -14.38
CA ILE A 52 6.21 1.01 -15.37
C ILE A 52 7.28 1.07 -16.46
N ASP A 53 6.84 1.14 -17.72
CA ASP A 53 7.74 1.27 -18.86
C ASP A 53 8.71 2.45 -18.70
N ALA A 54 9.99 2.24 -18.99
CA ALA A 54 11.06 3.22 -18.76
C ALA A 54 10.88 4.50 -19.60
N ASP A 55 10.44 4.35 -20.85
CA ASP A 55 10.20 5.49 -21.73
C ASP A 55 8.98 6.29 -21.27
N ALA A 56 7.91 5.60 -20.86
CA ALA A 56 6.73 6.23 -20.28
C ALA A 56 7.09 6.98 -18.99
N LEU A 57 7.82 6.35 -18.09
CA LEU A 57 8.28 6.95 -16.84
C LEU A 57 9.16 8.20 -17.09
N SER A 58 10.07 8.14 -18.07
CA SER A 58 10.94 9.26 -18.42
C SER A 58 10.18 10.49 -18.92
N ARG A 59 9.08 10.28 -19.66
CA ARG A 59 8.23 11.34 -20.24
C ARG A 59 7.08 11.75 -19.34
N ALA A 60 6.85 11.06 -18.24
CA ALA A 60 5.74 11.33 -17.33
C ALA A 60 5.74 12.78 -16.84
N GLN A 61 4.57 13.39 -16.81
CA GLN A 61 4.34 14.71 -16.22
C GLN A 61 4.06 14.63 -14.71
N ALA A 62 3.85 13.40 -14.22
CA ALA A 62 3.58 13.13 -12.82
C ALA A 62 4.67 13.68 -11.91
N SER A 63 4.28 14.29 -10.80
CA SER A 63 5.14 14.68 -9.68
C SER A 63 4.88 13.85 -8.41
N VAL A 64 3.89 12.96 -8.49
CA VAL A 64 3.61 11.91 -7.50
C VAL A 64 3.42 10.62 -8.27
N LEU A 65 4.06 9.54 -7.86
CA LEU A 65 3.94 8.24 -8.51
C LEU A 65 3.43 7.22 -7.50
N HIS A 66 2.26 6.64 -7.74
CA HIS A 66 1.70 5.57 -6.92
C HIS A 66 1.98 4.23 -7.59
N ILE A 67 2.66 3.34 -6.88
CA ILE A 67 3.11 2.03 -7.37
C ILE A 67 2.86 0.94 -6.34
N THR A 68 2.67 -0.29 -6.84
CA THR A 68 2.45 -1.50 -6.07
C THR A 68 3.59 -2.51 -6.32
N PRO A 69 4.81 -2.27 -5.75
CA PRO A 69 6.03 -2.91 -6.22
C PRO A 69 6.17 -4.38 -5.81
N PHE A 70 5.34 -4.88 -4.90
CA PHE A 70 5.39 -6.28 -4.48
C PHE A 70 4.49 -7.19 -5.30
N HIS A 71 3.37 -6.68 -5.76
CA HIS A 71 2.39 -7.43 -6.54
C HIS A 71 1.40 -6.45 -7.19
N SER A 72 1.72 -5.96 -8.38
CA SER A 72 0.82 -5.07 -9.10
C SER A 72 -0.46 -5.80 -9.52
N PHE A 73 -1.62 -5.21 -9.25
CA PHE A 73 -2.91 -5.74 -9.68
C PHE A 73 -3.43 -4.93 -10.90
N PRO A 74 -3.92 -5.58 -11.97
CA PRO A 74 -4.18 -7.03 -12.11
C PRO A 74 -3.01 -7.84 -12.70
N THR A 75 -1.88 -7.22 -12.98
CA THR A 75 -0.78 -7.83 -13.75
C THR A 75 -0.06 -8.95 -13.00
N GLY A 76 0.00 -8.88 -11.67
CA GLY A 76 0.80 -9.77 -10.84
C GLY A 76 2.30 -9.47 -10.89
N ILE A 77 2.71 -8.37 -11.53
CA ILE A 77 4.12 -8.00 -11.70
C ILE A 77 4.73 -7.65 -10.33
N THR A 78 5.89 -8.22 -10.05
CA THR A 78 6.74 -7.83 -8.93
C THR A 78 7.90 -7.00 -9.46
N THR A 79 8.02 -5.77 -8.98
CA THR A 79 9.05 -4.83 -9.42
C THR A 79 10.44 -5.31 -9.06
N SER A 80 11.34 -5.38 -10.06
CA SER A 80 12.73 -5.78 -9.87
C SER A 80 13.53 -4.80 -9.01
N ALA A 81 14.67 -5.25 -8.46
CA ALA A 81 15.55 -4.37 -7.69
C ALA A 81 16.11 -3.22 -8.54
N ALA A 82 16.37 -3.48 -9.82
CA ALA A 82 16.83 -2.46 -10.78
C ALA A 82 15.75 -1.41 -11.01
N LYS A 83 14.50 -1.84 -11.23
CA LYS A 83 13.34 -0.93 -11.42
C LYS A 83 13.05 -0.11 -10.16
N ARG A 84 13.19 -0.69 -8.97
CA ARG A 84 13.06 0.05 -7.69
C ARG A 84 14.11 1.18 -7.60
N SER A 85 15.35 0.89 -8.00
CA SER A 85 16.41 1.91 -8.05
C SER A 85 16.12 2.99 -9.11
N GLU A 86 15.53 2.60 -10.25
CA GLU A 86 15.08 3.54 -11.30
C GLU A 86 13.99 4.49 -10.79
N TYR A 87 12.97 3.97 -10.08
CA TYR A 87 11.93 4.81 -9.48
C TYR A 87 12.50 5.82 -8.48
N LEU A 88 13.42 5.39 -7.61
CA LEU A 88 14.08 6.28 -6.67
C LEU A 88 14.93 7.35 -7.37
N ALA A 89 15.66 6.98 -8.42
CA ALA A 89 16.43 7.93 -9.22
C ALA A 89 15.53 8.91 -9.97
N TRP A 90 14.43 8.43 -10.54
CA TRP A 90 13.43 9.27 -11.20
C TRP A 90 12.83 10.30 -10.23
N ALA A 91 12.41 9.88 -9.04
CA ALA A 91 11.85 10.76 -8.03
C ALA A 91 12.88 11.78 -7.54
N ALA A 92 14.12 11.35 -7.31
CA ALA A 92 15.21 12.21 -6.85
C ALA A 92 15.58 13.29 -7.88
N GLY A 93 15.53 12.99 -9.18
CA GLY A 93 15.86 13.92 -10.26
C GLY A 93 14.77 14.98 -10.50
N ARG A 94 13.57 14.78 -10.00
CA ARG A 94 12.39 15.63 -10.25
C ARG A 94 11.78 16.26 -9.01
N ASP A 95 12.35 16.01 -7.84
CA ASP A 95 11.74 16.31 -6.54
C ASP A 95 10.30 15.77 -6.41
N ALA A 96 10.09 14.60 -7.00
CA ALA A 96 8.82 13.90 -6.98
C ALA A 96 8.64 13.05 -5.70
N ILE A 97 7.40 12.65 -5.43
CA ILE A 97 7.06 11.74 -4.33
C ILE A 97 6.66 10.38 -4.90
N LEU A 98 7.15 9.32 -4.29
CA LEU A 98 6.69 7.95 -4.53
C LEU A 98 5.72 7.54 -3.43
N ILE A 99 4.61 6.92 -3.80
CA ILE A 99 3.69 6.24 -2.89
C ILE A 99 3.91 4.75 -3.13
N GLU A 100 4.54 4.08 -2.17
CA GLU A 100 4.72 2.64 -2.16
C GLU A 100 3.52 2.01 -1.46
N ASP A 101 2.61 1.44 -2.24
CA ASP A 101 1.45 0.74 -1.73
C ASP A 101 1.77 -0.76 -1.59
N ASP A 102 1.86 -1.18 -0.35
CA ASP A 102 2.22 -2.55 0.02
C ASP A 102 1.02 -3.23 0.67
N PHE A 103 0.21 -3.91 -0.14
CA PHE A 103 -1.01 -4.55 0.37
C PHE A 103 -0.86 -6.05 0.66
N ASP A 104 0.23 -6.69 0.24
CA ASP A 104 0.37 -8.15 0.33
C ASP A 104 1.81 -8.70 0.47
N SER A 105 2.81 -7.86 0.73
CA SER A 105 4.21 -8.31 0.86
C SER A 105 4.39 -9.37 1.95
N GLU A 106 3.52 -9.38 2.95
CA GLU A 106 3.51 -10.40 4.01
C GLU A 106 3.28 -11.82 3.48
N PHE A 107 2.69 -11.95 2.28
CA PHE A 107 2.41 -13.25 1.63
C PHE A 107 3.41 -13.63 0.56
N SER A 108 4.44 -12.81 0.34
CA SER A 108 5.49 -13.13 -0.63
C SER A 108 6.14 -14.49 -0.35
N GLU A 109 6.19 -15.35 -1.37
CA GLU A 109 6.84 -16.67 -1.29
C GLU A 109 8.37 -16.59 -1.29
N ASN A 110 8.94 -15.41 -1.45
CA ASN A 110 10.38 -15.22 -1.47
C ASN A 110 11.00 -15.55 -0.12
N LYS A 111 12.01 -16.42 -0.13
CA LYS A 111 12.78 -16.81 1.08
C LYS A 111 13.46 -15.63 1.76
N LYS A 112 13.73 -14.55 1.04
CA LYS A 112 14.25 -13.29 1.57
C LYS A 112 13.22 -12.19 1.30
N PRO A 113 12.83 -11.41 2.32
CA PRO A 113 11.97 -10.25 2.10
C PRO A 113 12.62 -9.31 1.08
N LEU A 114 11.82 -8.86 0.11
CA LEU A 114 12.25 -7.80 -0.80
C LEU A 114 12.37 -6.49 -0.01
N GLN A 115 13.39 -5.72 -0.30
CA GLN A 115 13.54 -4.39 0.31
C GLN A 115 12.43 -3.47 -0.21
N THR A 116 11.79 -2.74 0.70
CA THR A 116 10.84 -1.68 0.31
C THR A 116 11.57 -0.50 -0.30
N LEU A 117 10.91 0.24 -1.18
CA LEU A 117 11.44 1.52 -1.67
C LEU A 117 11.69 2.48 -0.50
N TYR A 118 10.80 2.48 0.50
CA TYR A 118 10.97 3.26 1.71
C TYR A 118 12.27 2.93 2.45
N SER A 119 12.65 1.65 2.55
CA SER A 119 13.91 1.23 3.19
C SER A 119 15.16 1.58 2.38
N MET A 120 15.02 1.69 1.05
CA MET A 120 16.11 2.05 0.13
C MET A 120 16.26 3.58 -0.02
N ASP A 121 15.21 4.33 0.31
CA ASP A 121 15.14 5.78 0.12
C ASP A 121 16.08 6.51 1.08
N ARG A 122 16.99 7.29 0.51
CA ARG A 122 17.94 8.15 1.26
C ARG A 122 17.60 9.63 1.17
N ARG A 123 16.58 10.00 0.39
CA ARG A 123 16.20 11.40 0.13
C ARG A 123 14.86 11.79 0.76
N GLY A 124 14.19 10.85 1.37
CA GLY A 124 12.88 11.09 1.98
C GLY A 124 11.81 11.39 0.93
N CYS A 125 11.81 10.68 -0.20
CA CYS A 125 10.82 10.86 -1.27
C CYS A 125 9.74 9.77 -1.29
N VAL A 126 9.79 8.78 -0.41
CA VAL A 126 8.84 7.66 -0.38
C VAL A 126 7.86 7.80 0.79
N ILE A 127 6.57 7.77 0.48
CA ILE A 127 5.48 7.51 1.43
C ILE A 127 5.16 6.03 1.34
N TYR A 128 5.30 5.30 2.44
CA TYR A 128 4.92 3.89 2.50
C TYR A 128 3.49 3.76 3.03
N VAL A 129 2.68 2.95 2.35
CA VAL A 129 1.28 2.67 2.73
C VAL A 129 1.09 1.17 2.85
N ASN A 130 0.42 0.73 3.92
CA ASN A 130 0.03 -0.67 4.09
C ASN A 130 -1.29 -0.77 4.86
N THR A 131 -1.96 -1.91 4.75
CA THR A 131 -3.23 -2.19 5.43
C THR A 131 -3.28 -3.58 6.02
N PHE A 132 -4.09 -3.74 7.06
CA PHE A 132 -4.34 -5.03 7.71
C PHE A 132 -5.52 -5.80 7.09
N SER A 133 -6.13 -5.28 6.02
CA SER A 133 -7.33 -5.88 5.42
C SER A 133 -7.06 -7.26 4.81
N HIS A 134 -5.88 -7.47 4.22
CA HIS A 134 -5.45 -8.75 3.66
C HIS A 134 -4.87 -9.68 4.71
N SER A 135 -4.05 -9.14 5.61
CA SER A 135 -3.33 -9.92 6.60
C SER A 135 -4.19 -10.36 7.79
N LEU A 136 -5.31 -9.67 8.07
CA LEU A 136 -6.23 -10.04 9.16
C LEU A 136 -7.63 -10.37 8.65
N ALA A 137 -8.39 -9.35 8.29
CA ALA A 137 -9.75 -9.50 7.74
C ALA A 137 -10.17 -8.22 7.01
N PRO A 138 -10.96 -8.30 5.94
CA PRO A 138 -11.47 -7.11 5.23
C PRO A 138 -12.31 -6.17 6.09
N SER A 139 -12.96 -6.70 7.12
CA SER A 139 -13.72 -5.93 8.11
C SER A 139 -12.84 -5.11 9.06
N MET A 140 -11.58 -5.50 9.23
CA MET A 140 -10.57 -4.74 9.96
C MET A 140 -10.08 -3.58 9.07
N ARG A 141 -10.88 -2.53 9.03
CA ARG A 141 -10.61 -1.34 8.20
C ARG A 141 -9.49 -0.49 8.81
N MET A 142 -8.30 -1.09 8.96
CA MET A 142 -7.12 -0.41 9.48
C MET A 142 -5.99 -0.40 8.46
N GLY A 143 -5.36 0.75 8.32
CA GLY A 143 -4.16 0.93 7.54
C GLY A 143 -3.28 2.00 8.17
N TYR A 144 -2.05 2.05 7.73
CA TYR A 144 -1.09 3.05 8.16
C TYR A 144 -0.26 3.54 6.98
N MET A 145 0.27 4.75 7.12
CA MET A 145 1.29 5.27 6.23
C MET A 145 2.48 5.77 7.05
N VAL A 146 3.67 5.60 6.50
CA VAL A 146 4.90 6.12 7.06
C VAL A 146 5.36 7.26 6.17
N LEU A 147 5.40 8.46 6.73
CA LEU A 147 5.81 9.65 6.02
C LEU A 147 7.32 9.85 6.14
N PRO A 148 7.99 10.30 5.09
CA PRO A 148 9.37 10.76 5.21
C PRO A 148 9.44 12.03 6.06
N GLU A 149 10.57 12.24 6.75
CA GLU A 149 10.75 13.33 7.70
C GLU A 149 10.46 14.70 7.08
N ARG A 150 10.83 14.91 5.82
CA ARG A 150 10.60 16.18 5.10
C ARG A 150 9.13 16.55 4.95
N LEU A 151 8.20 15.58 5.01
CA LEU A 151 6.76 15.83 4.92
C LEU A 151 6.10 16.01 6.30
N MET A 152 6.80 15.73 7.39
CA MET A 152 6.21 15.75 8.73
C MET A 152 5.72 17.13 9.15
N GLU A 153 6.46 18.18 8.82
CA GLU A 153 6.05 19.55 9.16
C GLU A 153 4.80 19.95 8.35
N GLN A 154 4.80 19.67 7.05
CA GLN A 154 3.63 19.90 6.20
C GLN A 154 2.41 19.11 6.71
N TYR A 155 2.61 17.84 7.10
CA TYR A 155 1.54 17.03 7.69
C TYR A 155 0.96 17.65 8.95
N ARG A 156 1.80 18.14 9.88
CA ARG A 156 1.33 18.78 11.12
C ARG A 156 0.49 20.02 10.84
N GLN A 157 0.93 20.82 9.87
CA GLN A 157 0.24 22.07 9.51
C GLN A 157 -1.08 21.84 8.76
N THR A 158 -1.12 20.84 7.87
CA THR A 158 -2.27 20.61 6.98
C THR A 158 -3.26 19.58 7.51
N LEU A 159 -2.79 18.54 8.19
CA LEU A 159 -3.58 17.38 8.61
C LEU A 159 -3.49 17.06 10.11
N GLY A 160 -2.62 17.75 10.86
CA GLY A 160 -2.39 17.47 12.27
C GLY A 160 -3.61 17.66 13.19
N PHE A 161 -4.65 18.35 12.72
CA PHE A 161 -5.91 18.51 13.44
C PHE A 161 -6.87 17.31 13.31
N TYR A 162 -6.62 16.38 12.36
CA TYR A 162 -7.45 15.20 12.23
C TYR A 162 -7.22 14.24 13.39
N SER A 163 -8.32 13.77 13.99
CA SER A 163 -8.29 12.63 14.89
C SER A 163 -8.11 11.34 14.10
N CYS A 164 -7.50 10.33 14.73
CA CYS A 164 -7.41 9.00 14.12
C CYS A 164 -8.80 8.44 13.86
N SER A 165 -9.08 8.04 12.63
CA SER A 165 -10.37 7.48 12.22
C SER A 165 -10.59 6.04 12.66
N VAL A 166 -9.55 5.35 13.18
CA VAL A 166 -9.65 4.00 13.73
C VAL A 166 -10.04 4.07 15.20
N PRO A 167 -11.08 3.33 15.65
CA PRO A 167 -11.46 3.30 17.07
C PRO A 167 -10.30 2.88 17.98
N LEU A 168 -10.18 3.54 19.12
CA LEU A 168 -9.09 3.27 20.07
C LEU A 168 -9.05 1.81 20.54
N PHE A 169 -10.23 1.21 20.72
CA PHE A 169 -10.34 -0.20 21.09
C PHE A 169 -9.68 -1.11 20.03
N ASP A 170 -9.97 -0.88 18.75
CA ASP A 170 -9.40 -1.69 17.65
C ASP A 170 -7.88 -1.50 17.57
N GLN A 171 -7.39 -0.27 17.77
CA GLN A 171 -5.96 0.00 17.84
C GLN A 171 -5.29 -0.78 18.98
N TYR A 172 -5.92 -0.79 20.16
CA TYR A 172 -5.41 -1.52 21.34
C TYR A 172 -5.39 -3.04 21.11
N VAL A 173 -6.48 -3.59 20.56
CA VAL A 173 -6.57 -5.01 20.21
C VAL A 173 -5.47 -5.40 19.22
N LEU A 174 -5.29 -4.62 18.15
CA LEU A 174 -4.25 -4.87 17.16
C LEU A 174 -2.86 -4.78 17.78
N ALA A 175 -2.58 -3.76 18.59
CA ALA A 175 -1.30 -3.61 19.26
C ALA A 175 -0.98 -4.81 20.16
N ARG A 176 -1.96 -5.31 20.93
CA ARG A 176 -1.82 -6.53 21.73
C ARG A 176 -1.61 -7.76 20.87
N PHE A 177 -2.33 -7.90 19.77
CA PHE A 177 -2.21 -9.02 18.84
C PHE A 177 -0.80 -9.11 18.23
N ILE A 178 -0.23 -7.96 17.86
CA ILE A 178 1.14 -7.86 17.33
C ILE A 178 2.16 -8.14 18.46
N SER A 179 2.08 -7.42 19.59
CA SER A 179 3.09 -7.49 20.65
C SER A 179 3.20 -8.86 21.32
N GLN A 180 2.12 -9.66 21.30
CA GLN A 180 2.12 -11.02 21.82
C GLN A 180 2.51 -12.08 20.78
N GLY A 181 2.93 -11.66 19.57
CA GLY A 181 3.36 -12.56 18.48
C GLY A 181 2.21 -13.37 17.85
N TYR A 182 0.95 -13.02 18.13
CA TYR A 182 -0.20 -13.69 17.51
C TYR A 182 -0.29 -13.36 16.02
N PHE A 183 0.05 -12.14 15.63
CA PHE A 183 0.05 -11.69 14.24
C PHE A 183 1.00 -12.54 13.38
N GLU A 184 2.24 -12.72 13.81
CA GLU A 184 3.21 -13.55 13.08
C GLU A 184 2.77 -15.00 12.99
N ARG A 185 2.23 -15.58 14.08
CA ARG A 185 1.67 -16.94 14.06
C ARG A 185 0.51 -17.07 13.09
N HIS A 186 -0.34 -16.05 13.03
CA HIS A 186 -1.46 -15.98 12.09
C HIS A 186 -0.97 -15.93 10.64
N LEU A 187 -0.03 -15.03 10.31
CA LEU A 187 0.57 -14.94 8.98
C LEU A 187 1.24 -16.26 8.56
N ASN A 188 2.00 -16.88 9.45
CA ASN A 188 2.64 -18.16 9.17
C ASN A 188 1.63 -19.28 8.91
N ARG A 189 0.47 -19.28 9.59
CA ARG A 189 -0.62 -20.19 9.31
C ARG A 189 -1.24 -19.92 7.94
N LEU A 190 -1.53 -18.68 7.61
CA LEU A 190 -2.06 -18.28 6.31
C LEU A 190 -1.10 -18.67 5.17
N ARG A 191 0.18 -18.40 5.29
CA ARG A 191 1.20 -18.82 4.30
C ARG A 191 1.24 -20.32 4.07
N ARG A 192 1.03 -21.14 5.08
CA ARG A 192 0.97 -22.61 4.96
C ARG A 192 -0.34 -23.11 4.35
N GLN A 193 -1.44 -22.42 4.56
CA GLN A 193 -2.75 -22.77 4.02
C GLN A 193 -2.95 -22.28 2.59
N SER A 194 -2.14 -21.30 2.19
CA SER A 194 -2.23 -20.72 0.87
C SER A 194 -1.42 -21.56 -0.12
N THR A 195 -2.09 -22.35 -0.74
CA THR A 195 -2.39 -22.21 -2.17
C THR A 195 -2.87 -20.80 -2.51
N TRP A 196 -2.16 -19.75 -2.00
CA TRP A 196 -2.47 -18.34 -2.29
C TRP A 196 -2.45 -18.05 -3.80
N SER A 197 -1.63 -18.76 -4.59
CA SER A 197 -1.64 -18.72 -6.04
C SER A 197 -3.00 -19.08 -6.66
N THR A 198 -3.79 -19.89 -5.99
CA THR A 198 -5.15 -20.24 -6.42
C THR A 198 -6.16 -19.18 -6.02
N PHE A 199 -5.92 -18.46 -4.92
CA PHE A 199 -6.84 -17.46 -4.39
C PHE A 199 -6.78 -16.14 -5.18
N SER A 200 -5.57 -15.71 -5.58
CA SER A 200 -5.40 -14.48 -6.37
C SER A 200 -5.83 -14.63 -7.83
N LYS A 201 -5.79 -15.87 -8.37
CA LYS A 201 -6.16 -16.15 -9.78
C LYS A 201 -7.66 -16.33 -10.01
N ASN A 202 -8.46 -16.64 -9.00
CA ASN A 202 -9.84 -17.13 -9.19
C ASN A 202 -10.94 -16.36 -8.47
N ARG A 203 -10.68 -15.25 -7.76
CA ARG A 203 -11.76 -14.46 -7.14
C ARG A 203 -11.65 -12.98 -7.46
N PRO A 204 -12.69 -12.38 -8.04
CA PRO A 204 -12.81 -10.93 -8.06
C PRO A 204 -12.90 -10.40 -6.61
N LEU A 205 -12.23 -9.31 -6.33
CA LEU A 205 -12.14 -8.65 -5.01
C LEU A 205 -13.49 -8.27 -4.37
N THR A 206 -14.60 -8.44 -5.11
CA THR A 206 -15.96 -8.18 -4.63
C THR A 206 -16.50 -9.24 -3.67
N ASP A 207 -15.85 -10.42 -3.57
CA ASP A 207 -16.40 -11.56 -2.81
C ASP A 207 -15.70 -11.82 -1.47
N LEU A 208 -14.94 -10.84 -0.96
CA LEU A 208 -14.25 -10.93 0.33
C LEU A 208 -15.16 -10.71 1.56
N SER A 209 -16.48 -10.61 1.36
CA SER A 209 -17.44 -10.42 2.45
C SER A 209 -17.68 -11.66 3.33
N THR A 210 -17.12 -12.83 2.97
CA THR A 210 -17.48 -14.11 3.60
C THR A 210 -16.30 -14.84 4.28
N VAL A 211 -15.27 -14.15 4.75
CA VAL A 211 -14.31 -14.78 5.67
C VAL A 211 -14.88 -14.66 7.10
N SER A 212 -15.57 -15.71 7.51
CA SER A 212 -16.19 -15.84 8.82
C SER A 212 -15.15 -15.68 9.94
N ILE A 213 -15.39 -14.75 10.85
CA ILE A 213 -14.63 -14.48 12.09
C ILE A 213 -14.64 -15.68 13.07
N ARG A 214 -15.33 -16.76 12.74
CA ARG A 214 -15.49 -17.93 13.63
C ARG A 214 -14.21 -18.62 14.09
N THR A 215 -13.05 -18.36 13.47
CA THR A 215 -11.84 -19.14 13.76
C THR A 215 -10.89 -18.49 14.75
N VAL A 216 -11.08 -17.21 15.11
CA VAL A 216 -10.13 -16.51 15.98
C VAL A 216 -10.49 -16.60 17.48
N PHE A 217 -11.76 -16.85 17.83
CA PHE A 217 -12.21 -16.82 19.22
C PHE A 217 -12.55 -18.18 19.86
N SER A 218 -12.37 -19.31 19.16
CA SER A 218 -12.76 -20.63 19.69
C SER A 218 -11.70 -21.37 20.51
N SER A 219 -10.55 -20.77 20.83
CA SER A 219 -9.46 -21.42 21.57
C SER A 219 -9.12 -20.77 22.93
N SER A 220 -10.04 -20.05 23.53
CA SER A 220 -9.81 -19.43 24.84
C SER A 220 -10.81 -19.89 25.90
N SER A 221 -11.07 -21.20 25.95
CA SER A 221 -11.71 -21.82 27.11
C SER A 221 -11.19 -23.25 27.29
N ARG A 222 -10.05 -23.34 27.95
CA ARG A 222 -9.64 -24.39 28.91
C ARG A 222 -8.38 -23.92 29.65
#